data_dc9f7601e52e0b8e571a44fe3cbca0f5
#
_entry.id   dc9f7601e52e0b8e571a44fe3cbca0f5
#
_cell.length_a   1.000
_cell.length_b   1.000
_cell.length_c   1.000
_cell.angle_alpha   90.00
_cell.angle_beta   90.00
_cell.angle_gamma   90.00
#
_symmetry.space_group_name_H-M   'P 1'
#
loop_
_entity.id
_entity.type
_entity.pdbx_description
1 polymer ?
#
loop_
_entity_poly.entity_id
_entity_poly.type
_entity_poly.pdbx_seq_one_letter_code
_entity_poly.pdbx_strand_id
1 'polypeptide(L)'
;MYTNVGSYWYKFDFHTHTPASSDYKAPAETAKEWLIALMEREVDCVAVTDHVSGAWIDILKQELKALETSYQEYRPLILFPGCEITVSTGQSRVHILSIFDPSCGTAKINGVLGMCGITEGHGDAESTCATESVDKVIELISKENGIAIPAHIDGPKGLLKGIKNNNSEISTWAKKIVAAEFVDLNFLDSVDVELQKTFQDIGRVKGSDAHEKSRLGANTSWIKMGKPTIDGLRLALYDNKFCVSNEIDDPNSLPNLSINNLTIKKMTHCGIIPGKPVEIKLHPLFNAIIGGRGAGKSTFVESLRIAMGRSEELVGLQSIKRDLDSFIDGVT
;
A
#
# COMPACT_ATOMS: atom_id res chain seq x y z
N MET A 1 12.77 -10.18 -10.24
CA MET A 1 12.45 -8.82 -9.73
C MET A 1 12.18 -7.92 -10.90
N TYR A 2 10.96 -7.49 -11.11
CA TYR A 2 10.65 -6.51 -12.16
C TYR A 2 11.32 -5.20 -11.74
N THR A 3 12.14 -4.64 -12.62
CA THR A 3 12.73 -3.31 -12.42
C THR A 3 11.58 -2.32 -12.42
N ASN A 4 11.22 -1.78 -11.26
CA ASN A 4 10.05 -0.97 -11.00
C ASN A 4 9.95 0.27 -11.87
N VAL A 5 9.38 0.11 -13.06
CA VAL A 5 8.88 1.21 -13.86
C VAL A 5 7.37 1.24 -13.70
N GLY A 6 6.86 2.29 -13.03
CA GLY A 6 5.43 2.43 -12.77
C GLY A 6 4.97 1.86 -11.42
N SER A 7 3.70 1.54 -11.31
CA SER A 7 3.06 1.03 -10.09
C SER A 7 3.02 -0.50 -10.10
N TYR A 8 3.06 -1.06 -8.89
CA TYR A 8 2.98 -2.49 -8.64
C TYR A 8 1.96 -2.75 -7.54
N TRP A 9 1.27 -3.88 -7.57
CA TRP A 9 0.39 -4.30 -6.50
C TRP A 9 1.18 -5.05 -5.44
N TYR A 10 1.15 -4.52 -4.20
CA TYR A 10 1.80 -5.10 -3.04
C TYR A 10 0.77 -5.80 -2.17
N LYS A 11 1.02 -7.05 -1.82
CA LYS A 11 0.21 -7.79 -0.85
C LYS A 11 0.52 -7.25 0.55
N PHE A 12 -0.44 -6.56 1.15
CA PHE A 12 -0.26 -5.79 2.38
C PHE A 12 -1.11 -6.36 3.53
N ASP A 13 -0.47 -6.71 4.64
CA ASP A 13 -1.16 -6.99 5.91
C ASP A 13 -1.13 -5.74 6.79
N PHE A 14 -2.31 -5.15 7.02
CA PHE A 14 -2.43 -3.84 7.70
C PHE A 14 -2.41 -3.94 9.22
N HIS A 15 -2.57 -5.13 9.80
CA HIS A 15 -2.76 -5.29 11.24
C HIS A 15 -2.09 -6.56 11.73
N THR A 16 -0.95 -6.40 12.41
CA THR A 16 -0.19 -7.53 12.97
C THR A 16 0.37 -7.18 14.32
N HIS A 17 0.47 -8.21 15.18
CA HIS A 17 1.09 -8.11 16.49
C HIS A 17 2.36 -8.95 16.57
N THR A 18 3.20 -8.61 17.53
CA THR A 18 4.44 -9.30 17.88
C THR A 18 4.40 -9.63 19.37
N PRO A 19 5.40 -10.35 19.90
CA PRO A 19 5.54 -10.53 21.36
C PRO A 19 5.63 -9.24 22.20
N ALA A 20 5.64 -8.05 21.58
CA ALA A 20 5.48 -6.79 22.30
C ALA A 20 4.03 -6.52 22.76
N SER A 21 3.05 -7.20 22.19
CA SER A 21 1.66 -7.18 22.67
C SER A 21 1.47 -8.24 23.74
N SER A 22 0.89 -7.86 24.89
CA SER A 22 0.77 -8.73 26.08
C SER A 22 -0.15 -9.96 25.88
N ASP A 23 -1.05 -9.87 24.91
CA ASP A 23 -1.97 -10.93 24.50
C ASP A 23 -1.46 -11.79 23.34
N TYR A 24 -0.21 -11.58 22.90
CA TYR A 24 0.43 -12.44 21.91
C TYR A 24 0.64 -13.84 22.46
N LYS A 25 0.11 -14.87 21.76
CA LYS A 25 0.01 -16.24 22.27
C LYS A 25 1.34 -16.98 22.37
N ALA A 26 2.37 -16.51 21.66
CA ALA A 26 3.70 -17.13 21.62
C ALA A 26 4.79 -16.13 22.05
N PRO A 27 4.88 -15.73 23.32
CA PRO A 27 5.81 -14.67 23.78
C PRO A 27 7.29 -15.02 23.60
N ALA A 28 7.62 -16.28 23.38
CA ALA A 28 9.00 -16.73 23.09
C ALA A 28 9.34 -16.76 21.59
N GLU A 29 8.44 -16.36 20.73
CA GLU A 29 8.67 -16.28 19.27
C GLU A 29 9.77 -15.25 18.96
N THR A 30 10.65 -15.62 18.02
CA THR A 30 11.75 -14.74 17.61
C THR A 30 11.36 -13.86 16.44
N ALA A 31 12.02 -12.72 16.29
CA ALA A 31 11.86 -11.84 15.15
C ALA A 31 12.10 -12.56 13.81
N LYS A 32 13.06 -13.49 13.79
CA LYS A 32 13.35 -14.34 12.64
C LYS A 32 12.15 -15.19 12.22
N GLU A 33 11.54 -15.92 13.16
CA GLU A 33 10.39 -16.78 12.89
C GLU A 33 9.18 -15.98 12.41
N TRP A 34 8.95 -14.81 13.01
CA TRP A 34 7.89 -13.88 12.64
C TRP A 34 8.05 -13.38 11.19
N LEU A 35 9.26 -12.95 10.82
CA LEU A 35 9.56 -12.46 9.47
C LEU A 35 9.47 -13.57 8.41
N ILE A 36 9.99 -14.76 8.71
CA ILE A 36 9.94 -15.91 7.80
C ILE A 36 8.49 -16.30 7.52
N ALA A 37 7.62 -16.32 8.53
CA ALA A 37 6.20 -16.65 8.35
C ALA A 37 5.48 -15.73 7.36
N LEU A 38 5.83 -14.44 7.32
CA LEU A 38 5.29 -13.49 6.33
C LEU A 38 5.89 -13.71 4.93
N MET A 39 7.18 -14.03 4.85
CA MET A 39 7.84 -14.35 3.57
C MET A 39 7.26 -15.61 2.93
N GLU A 40 7.02 -16.67 3.71
CA GLU A 40 6.39 -17.92 3.27
C GLU A 40 4.96 -17.72 2.75
N ARG A 41 4.26 -16.70 3.25
CA ARG A 41 2.91 -16.32 2.79
C ARG A 41 2.90 -15.27 1.70
N GLU A 42 4.08 -14.95 1.17
CA GLU A 42 4.24 -14.00 0.08
C GLU A 42 3.69 -12.61 0.37
N VAL A 43 3.74 -12.17 1.63
CA VAL A 43 3.41 -10.80 2.02
C VAL A 43 4.54 -9.86 1.56
N ASP A 44 4.20 -8.76 0.88
CA ASP A 44 5.16 -7.77 0.40
C ASP A 44 5.37 -6.64 1.40
N CYS A 45 4.28 -6.20 2.03
CA CYS A 45 4.25 -5.12 3.01
C CYS A 45 3.48 -5.55 4.25
N VAL A 46 3.95 -5.14 5.41
CA VAL A 46 3.27 -5.41 6.69
C VAL A 46 3.34 -4.19 7.59
N ALA A 47 2.23 -3.82 8.21
CA ALA A 47 2.21 -2.87 9.30
C ALA A 47 2.41 -3.60 10.63
N VAL A 48 3.44 -3.21 11.38
CA VAL A 48 3.72 -3.72 12.72
C VAL A 48 2.97 -2.85 13.70
N THR A 49 1.88 -3.34 14.26
CA THR A 49 0.87 -2.55 14.98
C THR A 49 0.57 -3.09 16.38
N ASP A 50 1.63 -3.42 17.12
CA ASP A 50 1.48 -3.85 18.51
C ASP A 50 0.64 -2.88 19.35
N HIS A 51 -0.08 -3.42 20.32
CA HIS A 51 -0.87 -2.61 21.25
C HIS A 51 0.00 -1.58 21.97
N VAL A 52 -0.26 -0.30 21.69
CA VAL A 52 0.42 0.86 22.30
C VAL A 52 1.93 0.68 22.47
N SER A 53 2.59 0.02 21.52
CA SER A 53 4.01 -0.32 21.60
C SER A 53 4.69 -0.23 20.23
N GLY A 54 5.94 0.25 20.22
CA GLY A 54 6.84 0.18 19.07
C GLY A 54 8.09 -0.67 19.35
N ALA A 55 8.10 -1.46 20.42
CA ALA A 55 9.29 -2.10 20.93
C ALA A 55 9.98 -3.07 19.94
N TRP A 56 9.22 -3.73 19.09
CA TRP A 56 9.77 -4.73 18.16
C TRP A 56 10.19 -4.16 16.80
N ILE A 57 9.85 -2.93 16.48
CA ILE A 57 10.09 -2.35 15.15
C ILE A 57 11.58 -2.38 14.76
N ASP A 58 12.46 -1.85 15.62
CA ASP A 58 13.90 -1.81 15.32
C ASP A 58 14.52 -3.21 15.38
N ILE A 59 14.01 -4.10 16.23
CA ILE A 59 14.41 -5.51 16.33
C ILE A 59 14.10 -6.22 15.00
N LEU A 60 12.86 -6.09 14.49
CA LEU A 60 12.45 -6.68 13.21
C LEU A 60 13.26 -6.13 12.04
N LYS A 61 13.55 -4.84 12.01
CA LYS A 61 14.37 -4.23 10.95
C LYS A 61 15.80 -4.74 10.95
N GLN A 62 16.38 -4.92 12.11
CA GLN A 62 17.73 -5.47 12.24
C GLN A 62 17.77 -6.92 11.79
N GLU A 63 16.80 -7.73 12.20
CA GLU A 63 16.71 -9.14 11.81
C GLU A 63 16.42 -9.30 10.31
N LEU A 64 15.52 -8.48 9.75
CA LEU A 64 15.22 -8.49 8.32
C LEU A 64 16.48 -8.25 7.47
N LYS A 65 17.32 -7.30 7.88
CA LYS A 65 18.60 -7.03 7.23
C LYS A 65 19.58 -8.21 7.35
N ALA A 66 19.59 -8.91 8.48
CA ALA A 66 20.41 -10.12 8.66
C ALA A 66 19.93 -11.27 7.77
N LEU A 67 18.62 -11.45 7.63
CA LEU A 67 18.00 -12.47 6.78
C LEU A 67 18.32 -12.29 5.29
N GLU A 68 18.51 -11.07 4.79
CA GLU A 68 18.85 -10.81 3.39
C GLU A 68 20.11 -11.58 2.92
N THR A 69 21.03 -11.84 3.83
CA THR A 69 22.28 -12.56 3.52
C THR A 69 22.34 -13.97 4.08
N SER A 70 21.52 -14.29 5.09
CA SER A 70 21.61 -15.57 5.84
C SER A 70 20.48 -16.56 5.55
N TYR A 71 19.39 -16.10 4.93
CA TYR A 71 18.24 -16.96 4.62
C TYR A 71 18.15 -17.25 3.13
N GLN A 72 18.24 -18.51 2.74
CA GLN A 72 18.30 -18.91 1.32
C GLN A 72 17.02 -18.59 0.54
N GLU A 73 15.86 -18.69 1.20
CA GLU A 73 14.55 -18.41 0.62
C GLU A 73 14.08 -16.97 0.90
N TYR A 74 15.06 -16.06 1.12
CA TYR A 74 14.76 -14.66 1.40
C TYR A 74 13.90 -14.04 0.31
N ARG A 75 12.82 -13.37 0.74
CA ARG A 75 11.94 -12.57 -0.08
C ARG A 75 11.88 -11.16 0.50
N PRO A 76 12.02 -10.11 -0.32
CA PRO A 76 11.91 -8.73 0.15
C PRO A 76 10.57 -8.50 0.87
N LEU A 77 10.65 -8.00 2.09
CA LEU A 77 9.51 -7.62 2.93
C LEU A 77 9.70 -6.17 3.39
N ILE A 78 8.65 -5.38 3.33
CA ILE A 78 8.69 -3.97 3.70
C ILE A 78 7.88 -3.78 4.97
N LEU A 79 8.57 -3.33 6.04
CA LEU A 79 7.98 -3.09 7.34
C LEU A 79 7.51 -1.63 7.42
N PHE A 80 6.23 -1.43 7.64
CA PHE A 80 5.64 -0.13 7.99
C PHE A 80 5.52 -0.06 9.51
N PRO A 81 6.32 0.77 10.18
CA PRO A 81 6.21 0.99 11.61
C PRO A 81 4.87 1.56 12.00
N GLY A 82 4.29 1.06 13.08
CA GLY A 82 3.01 1.53 13.57
C GLY A 82 2.75 1.09 15.01
N CYS A 83 1.57 1.36 15.48
CA CYS A 83 1.00 0.76 16.68
C CYS A 83 -0.52 0.85 16.65
N GLU A 84 -1.18 -0.03 17.35
CA GLU A 84 -2.60 0.04 17.61
C GLU A 84 -2.86 0.82 18.89
N ILE A 85 -3.51 1.98 18.76
CA ILE A 85 -3.78 2.90 19.87
C ILE A 85 -5.21 2.69 20.36
N THR A 86 -5.37 2.31 21.62
CA THR A 86 -6.67 2.26 22.30
C THR A 86 -7.09 3.67 22.70
N VAL A 87 -8.31 4.07 22.31
CA VAL A 87 -8.87 5.40 22.59
C VAL A 87 -10.24 5.27 23.23
N SER A 88 -10.51 6.03 24.29
CA SER A 88 -11.83 6.07 24.92
C SER A 88 -12.77 7.02 24.18
N THR A 89 -13.98 6.58 23.93
CA THR A 89 -15.08 7.40 23.39
C THR A 89 -16.07 7.86 24.48
N GLY A 90 -15.79 7.53 25.75
CA GLY A 90 -16.73 7.73 26.84
C GLY A 90 -17.84 6.66 26.92
N GLN A 91 -18.13 5.97 25.82
CA GLN A 91 -19.09 4.86 25.77
C GLN A 91 -18.39 3.50 25.67
N SER A 92 -17.30 3.45 24.93
CA SER A 92 -16.50 2.25 24.71
C SER A 92 -15.04 2.62 24.46
N ARG A 93 -14.20 1.62 24.26
CA ARG A 93 -12.84 1.78 23.72
C ARG A 93 -12.83 1.36 22.28
N VAL A 94 -12.19 2.16 21.43
CA VAL A 94 -11.98 1.88 20.01
C VAL A 94 -10.49 1.83 19.72
N HIS A 95 -10.12 1.11 18.70
CA HIS A 95 -8.74 0.94 18.27
C HIS A 95 -8.46 1.72 16.98
N ILE A 96 -7.31 2.40 16.94
CA ILE A 96 -6.82 3.17 15.79
C ILE A 96 -5.42 2.68 15.46
N LEU A 97 -5.23 2.13 14.27
CA LEU A 97 -3.90 1.84 13.75
C LEU A 97 -3.24 3.16 13.35
N SER A 98 -2.03 3.37 13.80
CA SER A 98 -1.13 4.42 13.31
C SER A 98 -0.07 3.76 12.44
N ILE A 99 0.10 4.22 11.20
CA ILE A 99 1.07 3.64 10.26
C ILE A 99 1.99 4.74 9.77
N PHE A 100 3.30 4.47 9.75
CA PHE A 100 4.34 5.43 9.39
C PHE A 100 5.25 4.89 8.28
N ASP A 101 6.07 5.80 7.73
CA ASP A 101 7.02 5.46 6.66
C ASP A 101 7.99 4.35 7.08
N PRO A 102 8.34 3.43 6.18
CA PRO A 102 9.32 2.37 6.43
C PRO A 102 10.67 2.85 6.98
N SER A 103 11.04 4.11 6.77
CA SER A 103 12.26 4.69 7.34
C SER A 103 12.17 5.00 8.84
N CYS A 104 10.95 5.10 9.41
CA CYS A 104 10.75 5.35 10.83
C CYS A 104 11.12 4.13 11.70
N GLY A 105 11.53 4.34 12.96
CA GLY A 105 11.85 3.30 13.93
C GLY A 105 10.99 3.40 15.20
N THR A 106 11.34 2.60 16.19
CA THR A 106 10.70 2.56 17.53
C THR A 106 10.55 3.94 18.16
N ALA A 107 11.55 4.82 18.03
CA ALA A 107 11.53 6.16 18.60
C ALA A 107 10.36 7.03 18.06
N LYS A 108 10.00 6.86 16.78
CA LYS A 108 8.86 7.56 16.18
C LYS A 108 7.55 7.17 16.84
N ILE A 109 7.36 5.87 17.06
CA ILE A 109 6.13 5.34 17.67
C ILE A 109 6.01 5.80 19.12
N ASN A 110 7.11 5.69 19.89
CA ASN A 110 7.12 6.15 21.28
C ASN A 110 6.81 7.66 21.38
N GLY A 111 7.31 8.46 20.44
CA GLY A 111 6.99 9.89 20.38
C GLY A 111 5.49 10.16 20.16
N VAL A 112 4.86 9.41 19.23
CA VAL A 112 3.42 9.53 18.96
C VAL A 112 2.60 9.06 20.16
N LEU A 113 2.96 7.94 20.78
CA LEU A 113 2.29 7.45 21.98
C LEU A 113 2.37 8.47 23.12
N GLY A 114 3.54 9.07 23.35
CA GLY A 114 3.70 10.15 24.33
C GLY A 114 2.80 11.35 24.06
N MET A 115 2.64 11.78 22.80
CA MET A 115 1.71 12.84 22.41
C MET A 115 0.23 12.46 22.61
N CYS A 116 -0.10 11.16 22.53
CA CYS A 116 -1.42 10.65 22.87
C CYS A 116 -1.64 10.46 24.39
N GLY A 117 -0.66 10.85 25.22
CA GLY A 117 -0.72 10.72 26.67
C GLY A 117 -0.43 9.31 27.19
N ILE A 118 0.19 8.44 26.37
CA ILE A 118 0.57 7.09 26.74
C ILE A 118 2.07 7.08 27.02
N THR A 119 2.42 6.95 28.32
CA THR A 119 3.81 6.93 28.80
C THR A 119 4.20 5.63 29.49
N GLU A 120 3.22 4.81 29.85
CA GLU A 120 3.35 3.54 30.57
C GLU A 120 2.37 2.50 29.98
N GLY A 121 2.47 1.24 30.39
CA GLY A 121 1.53 0.17 30.01
C GLY A 121 1.67 -0.24 28.55
N HIS A 122 2.83 -0.08 27.94
CA HIS A 122 3.08 -0.50 26.57
C HIS A 122 2.84 -2.01 26.39
N GLY A 123 2.14 -2.36 25.31
CA GLY A 123 1.77 -3.74 25.00
C GLY A 123 0.40 -4.17 25.53
N ASP A 124 -0.22 -3.42 26.42
CA ASP A 124 -1.50 -3.80 27.06
C ASP A 124 -2.65 -2.88 26.60
N ALA A 125 -3.47 -3.41 25.68
CA ALA A 125 -4.67 -2.72 25.17
C ALA A 125 -5.82 -2.64 26.19
N GLU A 126 -5.85 -3.50 27.21
CA GLU A 126 -6.96 -3.57 28.16
C GLU A 126 -6.79 -2.53 29.29
N SER A 127 -5.56 -2.32 29.75
CA SER A 127 -5.29 -1.35 30.82
C SER A 127 -4.88 0.03 30.32
N THR A 128 -4.29 0.12 29.12
CA THR A 128 -3.72 1.36 28.57
C THR A 128 -4.62 1.99 27.54
N CYS A 129 -4.88 3.29 27.69
CA CYS A 129 -5.74 4.06 26.80
C CYS A 129 -5.16 5.47 26.61
N ALA A 130 -5.26 6.01 25.41
CA ALA A 130 -4.90 7.40 25.15
C ALA A 130 -5.74 8.34 26.04
N THR A 131 -5.12 9.41 26.53
CA THR A 131 -5.80 10.48 27.25
C THR A 131 -6.51 11.45 26.30
N GLU A 132 -6.07 11.45 25.03
CA GLU A 132 -6.62 12.28 23.97
C GLU A 132 -7.88 11.64 23.34
N SER A 133 -8.75 12.48 22.76
CA SER A 133 -9.94 12.01 22.02
C SER A 133 -9.57 11.35 20.70
N VAL A 134 -10.49 10.55 20.12
CA VAL A 134 -10.33 9.92 18.80
C VAL A 134 -9.93 10.96 17.73
N ASP A 135 -10.61 12.08 17.71
CA ASP A 135 -10.35 13.18 16.78
C ASP A 135 -8.92 13.70 16.89
N LYS A 136 -8.46 13.87 18.14
CA LYS A 136 -7.12 14.37 18.44
C LYS A 136 -6.04 13.34 18.10
N VAL A 137 -6.26 12.06 18.38
CA VAL A 137 -5.34 10.98 18.03
C VAL A 137 -5.16 10.92 16.50
N ILE A 138 -6.25 10.97 15.72
CA ILE A 138 -6.19 11.01 14.25
C ILE A 138 -5.38 12.23 13.77
N GLU A 139 -5.60 13.41 14.35
CA GLU A 139 -4.84 14.62 14.03
C GLU A 139 -3.34 14.49 14.35
N LEU A 140 -3.00 13.93 15.50
CA LEU A 140 -1.61 13.75 15.93
C LEU A 140 -0.87 12.80 14.98
N ILE A 141 -1.48 11.67 14.64
CA ILE A 141 -0.92 10.73 13.67
C ILE A 141 -0.66 11.43 12.32
N SER A 142 -1.64 12.22 11.85
CA SER A 142 -1.53 12.93 10.56
C SER A 142 -0.45 14.02 10.59
N LYS A 143 -0.34 14.79 11.68
CA LYS A 143 0.70 15.82 11.88
C LYS A 143 2.10 15.21 11.87
N GLU A 144 2.23 14.00 12.37
CA GLU A 144 3.47 13.24 12.41
C GLU A 144 3.77 12.49 11.10
N ASN A 145 3.06 12.84 10.02
CA ASN A 145 3.13 12.24 8.69
C ASN A 145 2.74 10.75 8.65
N GLY A 146 1.91 10.31 9.58
CA GLY A 146 1.34 8.97 9.58
C GLY A 146 -0.01 8.89 8.88
N ILE A 147 -0.55 7.68 8.80
CA ILE A 147 -1.90 7.37 8.37
C ILE A 147 -2.64 6.72 9.54
N ALA A 148 -3.78 7.31 9.91
CA ALA A 148 -4.68 6.73 10.90
C ALA A 148 -5.73 5.86 10.20
N ILE A 149 -5.85 4.61 10.63
CA ILE A 149 -6.84 3.64 10.12
C ILE A 149 -7.60 3.08 11.32
N PRO A 150 -8.92 3.34 11.47
CA PRO A 150 -9.73 2.65 12.46
C PRO A 150 -9.63 1.14 12.27
N ALA A 151 -9.23 0.43 13.34
CA ALA A 151 -9.03 -1.01 13.33
C ALA A 151 -10.38 -1.74 13.39
N HIS A 152 -10.46 -2.90 12.69
CA HIS A 152 -11.62 -3.81 12.72
C HIS A 152 -12.94 -3.06 12.98
N ILE A 153 -13.23 -2.05 12.13
CA ILE A 153 -14.28 -1.02 12.34
C ILE A 153 -15.65 -1.62 12.63
N ASP A 154 -15.93 -2.80 12.14
CA ASP A 154 -17.12 -3.64 12.31
C ASP A 154 -16.99 -4.67 13.46
N GLY A 155 -15.86 -4.67 14.17
CA GLY A 155 -15.60 -5.51 15.35
C GLY A 155 -16.13 -4.92 16.67
N PRO A 156 -16.04 -5.67 17.78
CA PRO A 156 -16.53 -5.22 19.10
C PRO A 156 -15.87 -3.94 19.63
N LYS A 157 -14.57 -3.74 19.35
CA LYS A 157 -13.80 -2.53 19.68
C LYS A 157 -13.67 -1.61 18.46
N GLY A 158 -14.43 -1.86 17.42
CA GLY A 158 -14.46 -1.07 16.20
C GLY A 158 -15.36 0.14 16.31
N LEU A 159 -15.08 1.14 15.50
CA LEU A 159 -15.75 2.43 15.52
C LEU A 159 -17.28 2.33 15.29
N LEU A 160 -17.72 1.42 14.39
CA LEU A 160 -19.13 1.29 14.01
C LEU A 160 -19.95 0.44 14.99
N LYS A 161 -19.33 -0.51 15.70
CA LYS A 161 -20.01 -1.32 16.72
C LYS A 161 -19.82 -0.81 18.14
N GLY A 162 -18.68 -0.19 18.41
CA GLY A 162 -18.32 0.33 19.73
C GLY A 162 -19.10 1.60 20.10
N ILE A 163 -19.62 2.34 19.13
CA ILE A 163 -20.33 3.60 19.35
C ILE A 163 -21.76 3.45 18.86
N LYS A 164 -22.69 3.53 19.80
CA LYS A 164 -24.12 3.46 19.50
C LYS A 164 -24.71 4.88 19.44
N ASN A 165 -25.54 5.13 18.43
CA ASN A 165 -26.35 6.35 18.30
C ASN A 165 -25.55 7.67 18.18
N ASN A 166 -24.35 7.65 17.60
CA ASN A 166 -23.56 8.86 17.41
C ASN A 166 -23.00 9.00 15.98
N ASN A 167 -23.87 8.88 14.96
CA ASN A 167 -23.51 8.97 13.55
C ASN A 167 -22.82 10.31 13.19
N SER A 168 -23.15 11.41 13.89
CA SER A 168 -22.54 12.71 13.61
C SER A 168 -21.06 12.76 13.99
N GLU A 169 -20.69 12.12 15.10
CA GLU A 169 -19.30 12.01 15.55
C GLU A 169 -18.51 11.10 14.65
N ILE A 170 -19.06 9.91 14.30
CA ILE A 170 -18.47 8.99 13.33
C ILE A 170 -18.24 9.68 11.98
N SER A 171 -19.23 10.44 11.50
CA SER A 171 -19.11 11.20 10.23
C SER A 171 -18.03 12.29 10.29
N THR A 172 -17.78 12.85 11.47
CA THR A 172 -16.71 13.85 11.66
C THR A 172 -15.33 13.19 11.56
N TRP A 173 -15.13 12.02 12.16
CA TRP A 173 -13.87 11.26 12.10
C TRP A 173 -13.63 10.69 10.70
N ALA A 174 -14.66 10.19 10.05
CA ALA A 174 -14.59 9.64 8.70
C ALA A 174 -14.02 10.63 7.68
N LYS A 175 -14.27 11.94 7.86
CA LYS A 175 -13.70 13.00 6.99
C LYS A 175 -12.18 13.18 7.14
N LYS A 176 -11.58 12.62 8.18
CA LYS A 176 -10.16 12.78 8.50
C LYS A 176 -9.32 11.54 8.20
N ILE A 177 -9.97 10.44 7.81
CA ILE A 177 -9.32 9.17 7.48
C ILE A 177 -9.44 8.87 5.99
N VAL A 178 -8.51 8.09 5.46
CA VAL A 178 -8.48 7.68 4.04
C VAL A 178 -8.84 6.21 3.86
N ALA A 179 -8.74 5.42 4.92
CA ALA A 179 -9.09 4.00 4.94
C ALA A 179 -9.58 3.58 6.32
N ALA A 180 -10.27 2.45 6.37
CA ALA A 180 -10.65 1.73 7.58
C ALA A 180 -10.45 0.23 7.37
N GLU A 181 -10.09 -0.48 8.43
CA GLU A 181 -9.96 -1.93 8.41
C GLU A 181 -11.31 -2.59 8.65
N PHE A 182 -11.67 -3.53 7.78
CA PHE A 182 -12.91 -4.30 7.85
C PHE A 182 -12.63 -5.79 8.03
N VAL A 183 -13.32 -6.41 8.98
CA VAL A 183 -13.39 -7.87 9.12
C VAL A 183 -14.32 -8.45 8.05
N ASP A 184 -15.50 -7.83 7.89
CA ASP A 184 -16.46 -8.14 6.83
C ASP A 184 -16.60 -6.95 5.87
N LEU A 185 -16.12 -7.11 4.63
CA LEU A 185 -16.18 -6.06 3.62
C LEU A 185 -17.60 -5.64 3.23
N ASN A 186 -18.59 -6.51 3.46
CA ASN A 186 -19.99 -6.25 3.17
C ASN A 186 -20.76 -5.65 4.37
N PHE A 187 -20.08 -5.44 5.50
CA PHE A 187 -20.71 -4.92 6.73
C PHE A 187 -21.50 -3.63 6.48
N LEU A 188 -20.99 -2.74 5.64
CA LEU A 188 -21.66 -1.47 5.33
C LEU A 188 -23.01 -1.64 4.63
N ASP A 189 -23.29 -2.79 4.00
CA ASP A 189 -24.59 -3.05 3.39
C ASP A 189 -25.71 -3.24 4.45
N SER A 190 -25.31 -3.51 5.70
CA SER A 190 -26.20 -3.72 6.85
C SER A 190 -26.41 -2.48 7.72
N VAL A 191 -25.67 -1.38 7.50
CA VAL A 191 -25.81 -0.14 8.28
C VAL A 191 -26.77 0.83 7.61
N ASP A 192 -27.14 1.92 8.29
CA ASP A 192 -28.02 2.94 7.73
C ASP A 192 -27.39 3.68 6.54
N VAL A 193 -28.24 4.25 5.68
CA VAL A 193 -27.83 4.91 4.43
C VAL A 193 -26.89 6.11 4.64
N GLU A 194 -26.99 6.78 5.78
CA GLU A 194 -26.13 7.92 6.10
C GLU A 194 -24.69 7.46 6.36
N LEU A 195 -24.50 6.39 7.13
CA LEU A 195 -23.19 5.76 7.32
C LEU A 195 -22.64 5.14 6.04
N GLN A 196 -23.48 4.48 5.23
CA GLN A 196 -23.03 3.99 3.90
C GLN A 196 -22.44 5.10 3.07
N LYS A 197 -23.11 6.25 2.96
CA LYS A 197 -22.62 7.43 2.23
C LYS A 197 -21.33 8.00 2.84
N THR A 198 -21.24 8.01 4.16
CA THR A 198 -20.06 8.52 4.87
C THR A 198 -18.81 7.70 4.54
N PHE A 199 -18.95 6.37 4.41
CA PHE A 199 -17.82 5.46 4.16
C PHE A 199 -17.65 5.06 2.69
N GLN A 200 -18.46 5.56 1.77
CA GLN A 200 -18.44 5.14 0.35
C GLN A 200 -17.11 5.41 -0.37
N ASP A 201 -16.41 6.47 0.01
CA ASP A 201 -15.13 6.88 -0.59
C ASP A 201 -13.91 6.57 0.29
N ILE A 202 -14.11 5.89 1.43
CA ILE A 202 -13.05 5.44 2.33
C ILE A 202 -12.55 4.07 1.87
N GLY A 203 -11.24 3.90 1.77
CA GLY A 203 -10.62 2.63 1.39
C GLY A 203 -10.94 1.53 2.40
N ARG A 204 -11.40 0.38 1.91
CA ARG A 204 -11.64 -0.81 2.76
C ARG A 204 -10.40 -1.69 2.69
N VAL A 205 -9.70 -1.81 3.80
CA VAL A 205 -8.51 -2.64 3.90
C VAL A 205 -8.70 -3.78 4.88
N LYS A 206 -7.86 -4.81 4.76
CA LYS A 206 -7.83 -5.99 5.63
C LYS A 206 -6.50 -6.09 6.35
N GLY A 207 -6.55 -6.55 7.59
CA GLY A 207 -5.41 -6.99 8.36
C GLY A 207 -5.67 -8.36 8.95
N SER A 208 -4.63 -9.08 9.34
CA SER A 208 -4.75 -10.40 9.96
C SER A 208 -5.15 -10.33 11.43
N ASP A 209 -4.86 -9.21 12.07
CA ASP A 209 -4.98 -9.04 13.53
C ASP A 209 -4.33 -10.23 14.26
N ALA A 210 -3.13 -10.59 13.77
CA ALA A 210 -2.46 -11.83 14.13
C ALA A 210 -1.76 -11.71 15.47
N HIS A 211 -2.22 -12.48 16.46
CA HIS A 211 -1.60 -12.63 17.77
C HIS A 211 -0.83 -13.96 17.90
N GLU A 212 -0.50 -14.57 16.79
CA GLU A 212 0.32 -15.77 16.68
C GLU A 212 0.84 -15.94 15.24
N LYS A 213 2.00 -16.55 15.07
CA LYS A 213 2.66 -16.77 13.78
C LYS A 213 1.75 -17.43 12.72
N SER A 214 0.94 -18.39 13.15
CA SER A 214 0.03 -19.13 12.26
C SER A 214 -1.01 -18.25 11.57
N ARG A 215 -1.25 -17.04 12.07
CA ARG A 215 -2.25 -16.10 11.55
C ARG A 215 -1.65 -14.94 10.74
N LEU A 216 -0.35 -14.69 10.82
CA LEU A 216 0.33 -13.64 10.06
C LEU A 216 0.03 -13.76 8.56
N GLY A 217 -0.37 -12.69 7.90
CA GLY A 217 -0.71 -12.68 6.48
C GLY A 217 -1.97 -13.46 6.09
N ALA A 218 -2.81 -13.88 7.06
CA ALA A 218 -4.05 -14.62 6.78
C ALA A 218 -5.12 -13.75 6.11
N ASN A 219 -5.12 -12.46 6.39
CA ASN A 219 -5.98 -11.47 5.76
C ASN A 219 -5.12 -10.31 5.24
N THR A 220 -5.24 -10.01 3.97
CA THR A 220 -4.42 -8.99 3.30
C THR A 220 -5.26 -8.23 2.28
N SER A 221 -4.77 -7.05 1.92
CA SER A 221 -5.26 -6.28 0.77
C SER A 221 -4.13 -6.11 -0.23
N TRP A 222 -4.46 -6.07 -1.51
CA TRP A 222 -3.53 -5.64 -2.55
C TRP A 222 -3.57 -4.12 -2.68
N ILE A 223 -2.41 -3.49 -2.58
CA ILE A 223 -2.27 -2.03 -2.66
C ILE A 223 -1.36 -1.67 -3.83
N LYS A 224 -1.89 -0.90 -4.78
CA LYS A 224 -1.15 -0.45 -5.97
C LYS A 224 -0.37 0.81 -5.67
N MET A 225 0.94 0.71 -5.61
CA MET A 225 1.84 1.83 -5.31
C MET A 225 2.98 1.92 -6.31
N GLY A 226 3.43 3.14 -6.61
CA GLY A 226 4.68 3.36 -7.36
C GLY A 226 5.92 3.06 -6.53
N LYS A 227 5.86 3.39 -5.23
CA LYS A 227 6.87 3.06 -4.22
C LYS A 227 6.17 2.71 -2.90
N PRO A 228 6.62 1.69 -2.18
CA PRO A 228 6.07 1.31 -0.88
C PRO A 228 6.63 2.24 0.23
N THR A 229 6.15 3.45 0.24
CA THR A 229 6.41 4.52 1.22
C THR A 229 5.08 4.98 1.81
N ILE A 230 5.12 5.75 2.90
CA ILE A 230 3.90 6.30 3.49
C ILE A 230 3.12 7.19 2.51
N ASP A 231 3.82 7.95 1.66
CA ASP A 231 3.19 8.79 0.64
C ASP A 231 2.59 7.95 -0.50
N GLY A 232 3.29 6.89 -0.92
CA GLY A 232 2.76 5.93 -1.90
C GLY A 232 1.50 5.24 -1.38
N LEU A 233 1.51 4.80 -0.11
CA LEU A 233 0.35 4.21 0.55
C LEU A 233 -0.80 5.21 0.67
N ARG A 234 -0.53 6.45 1.10
CA ARG A 234 -1.54 7.51 1.21
C ARG A 234 -2.23 7.79 -0.11
N LEU A 235 -1.46 7.92 -1.20
CA LEU A 235 -2.00 8.14 -2.55
C LEU A 235 -2.88 6.96 -3.00
N ALA A 236 -2.45 5.72 -2.75
CA ALA A 236 -3.22 4.54 -3.09
C ALA A 236 -4.55 4.46 -2.32
N LEU A 237 -4.54 4.82 -1.04
CA LEU A 237 -5.75 4.83 -0.21
C LEU A 237 -6.71 5.96 -0.59
N TYR A 238 -6.22 7.12 -1.06
CA TYR A 238 -7.07 8.17 -1.62
C TYR A 238 -7.74 7.74 -2.93
N ASP A 239 -7.02 7.01 -3.78
CA ASP A 239 -7.54 6.48 -5.05
C ASP A 239 -7.94 5.00 -4.89
N ASN A 240 -8.60 4.68 -3.78
CA ASN A 240 -8.87 3.31 -3.35
C ASN A 240 -9.63 2.48 -4.41
N LYS A 241 -10.54 3.09 -5.17
CA LYS A 241 -11.30 2.41 -6.23
C LYS A 241 -10.43 1.73 -7.30
N PHE A 242 -9.21 2.25 -7.52
CA PHE A 242 -8.27 1.76 -8.54
C PHE A 242 -6.97 1.21 -7.96
N CYS A 243 -6.73 1.44 -6.68
CA CYS A 243 -5.47 1.14 -6.02
C CYS A 243 -5.60 0.21 -4.80
N VAL A 244 -6.82 -0.18 -4.41
CA VAL A 244 -7.07 -1.17 -3.35
C VAL A 244 -7.89 -2.31 -3.94
N SER A 245 -7.43 -3.55 -3.75
CA SER A 245 -8.18 -4.76 -4.09
C SER A 245 -8.12 -5.74 -2.92
N ASN A 246 -9.26 -6.35 -2.63
CA ASN A 246 -9.40 -7.39 -1.60
C ASN A 246 -9.68 -8.77 -2.21
N GLU A 247 -9.44 -8.90 -3.51
CA GLU A 247 -9.53 -10.18 -4.21
C GLU A 247 -8.40 -11.12 -3.76
N ILE A 248 -8.64 -12.43 -3.90
CA ILE A 248 -7.66 -13.45 -3.50
C ILE A 248 -6.53 -13.54 -4.52
N ASP A 249 -6.86 -13.39 -5.80
CA ASP A 249 -5.91 -13.55 -6.90
C ASP A 249 -4.91 -12.40 -6.97
N ASP A 250 -3.67 -12.71 -7.35
CA ASP A 250 -2.61 -11.71 -7.56
C ASP A 250 -2.95 -10.83 -8.77
N PRO A 251 -3.22 -9.53 -8.56
CA PRO A 251 -3.53 -8.60 -9.64
C PRO A 251 -2.30 -8.23 -10.50
N ASN A 252 -1.10 -8.69 -10.14
CA ASN A 252 0.11 -8.51 -10.95
C ASN A 252 0.24 -9.54 -12.09
N SER A 253 -0.77 -10.37 -12.33
CA SER A 253 -0.76 -11.31 -13.44
C SER A 253 -0.43 -10.61 -14.76
N LEU A 254 0.62 -11.10 -15.44
CA LEU A 254 1.12 -10.46 -16.66
C LEU A 254 0.46 -11.06 -17.91
N PRO A 255 0.27 -10.26 -18.97
CA PRO A 255 -0.12 -10.81 -20.26
C PRO A 255 0.99 -11.72 -20.80
N ASN A 256 0.60 -12.73 -21.58
CA ASN A 256 1.57 -13.67 -22.19
C ASN A 256 2.61 -12.99 -23.09
N LEU A 257 2.33 -11.78 -23.56
CA LEU A 257 3.22 -10.97 -24.38
C LEU A 257 3.30 -9.56 -23.83
N SER A 258 4.49 -9.08 -23.49
CA SER A 258 4.76 -7.72 -23.04
C SER A 258 6.04 -7.16 -23.67
N ILE A 259 6.10 -5.85 -23.82
CA ILE A 259 7.31 -5.14 -24.24
C ILE A 259 7.96 -4.52 -22.99
N ASN A 260 9.10 -5.06 -22.56
CA ASN A 260 9.76 -4.62 -21.34
C ASN A 260 10.78 -3.51 -21.56
N ASN A 261 11.37 -3.46 -22.75
CA ASN A 261 12.40 -2.47 -23.10
C ASN A 261 12.32 -2.10 -24.56
N LEU A 262 12.60 -0.84 -24.87
CA LEU A 262 12.74 -0.31 -26.21
C LEU A 262 14.07 0.43 -26.32
N THR A 263 14.89 0.04 -27.29
CA THR A 263 16.15 0.74 -27.59
C THR A 263 16.04 1.40 -28.96
N ILE A 264 16.15 2.73 -29.00
CA ILE A 264 16.15 3.51 -30.24
C ILE A 264 17.58 3.91 -30.52
N LYS A 265 18.21 3.31 -31.57
CA LYS A 265 19.57 3.56 -31.95
C LYS A 265 19.71 4.71 -32.93
N LYS A 266 18.80 4.82 -33.89
CA LYS A 266 18.79 5.87 -34.93
C LYS A 266 17.34 6.11 -35.37
N MET A 267 16.91 7.36 -35.37
CA MET A 267 15.58 7.73 -35.80
C MET A 267 15.55 9.17 -36.31
N THR A 268 15.07 9.40 -37.52
CA THR A 268 15.22 10.68 -38.21
C THR A 268 14.45 11.83 -37.58
N HIS A 269 13.34 11.52 -36.85
CA HIS A 269 12.39 12.53 -36.32
C HIS A 269 12.09 12.42 -34.81
N CYS A 270 12.95 11.80 -34.04
CA CYS A 270 12.66 11.51 -32.62
C CYS A 270 13.68 12.14 -31.66
N GLY A 271 14.18 13.38 -31.92
CA GLY A 271 14.96 14.17 -30.95
C GLY A 271 16.22 13.51 -30.37
N ILE A 272 16.76 12.49 -31.03
CA ILE A 272 17.87 11.67 -30.51
C ILE A 272 19.20 12.40 -30.82
N ILE A 273 20.07 12.41 -29.82
CA ILE A 273 21.45 12.87 -29.99
C ILE A 273 22.21 11.83 -30.85
N PRO A 274 22.77 12.20 -31.99
CA PRO A 274 23.51 11.28 -32.84
C PRO A 274 24.58 10.50 -32.07
N GLY A 275 24.58 9.18 -32.23
CA GLY A 275 25.55 8.27 -31.60
C GLY A 275 25.22 7.85 -30.16
N LYS A 276 24.10 8.32 -29.57
CA LYS A 276 23.64 7.87 -28.25
C LYS A 276 22.29 7.17 -28.39
N PRO A 277 22.20 5.85 -28.17
CA PRO A 277 20.93 5.15 -28.13
C PRO A 277 20.07 5.65 -26.96
N VAL A 278 18.75 5.71 -27.14
CA VAL A 278 17.78 5.98 -26.11
C VAL A 278 17.18 4.65 -25.66
N GLU A 279 17.31 4.36 -24.39
CA GLU A 279 16.71 3.17 -23.77
C GLU A 279 15.49 3.59 -22.95
N ILE A 280 14.34 2.96 -23.23
CA ILE A 280 13.08 3.22 -22.56
C ILE A 280 12.61 1.89 -21.97
N LYS A 281 12.56 1.82 -20.64
CA LYS A 281 11.95 0.71 -19.93
C LYS A 281 10.44 0.92 -19.88
N LEU A 282 9.70 -0.10 -20.27
CA LEU A 282 8.24 -0.08 -20.31
C LEU A 282 7.66 -0.94 -19.21
N HIS A 283 6.53 -0.48 -18.66
CA HIS A 283 5.73 -1.30 -17.75
C HIS A 283 4.96 -2.33 -18.56
N PRO A 284 4.88 -3.60 -18.13
CA PRO A 284 4.25 -4.66 -18.92
C PRO A 284 2.73 -4.48 -19.12
N LEU A 285 2.06 -3.73 -18.26
CA LEU A 285 0.60 -3.55 -18.33
C LEU A 285 0.20 -2.23 -19.01
N PHE A 286 0.78 -1.09 -18.58
CA PHE A 286 0.34 0.22 -19.07
C PHE A 286 1.47 1.23 -19.10
N ASN A 287 1.58 1.97 -20.20
CA ASN A 287 2.52 3.07 -20.37
C ASN A 287 1.80 4.27 -20.99
N ALA A 288 2.08 5.47 -20.51
CA ALA A 288 1.53 6.71 -21.03
C ALA A 288 2.66 7.55 -21.68
N ILE A 289 2.41 8.03 -22.91
CA ILE A 289 3.31 8.94 -23.61
C ILE A 289 2.69 10.33 -23.58
N ILE A 290 3.36 11.27 -22.90
CA ILE A 290 2.89 12.63 -22.68
C ILE A 290 3.78 13.61 -23.45
N GLY A 291 3.19 14.62 -24.07
CA GLY A 291 3.91 15.68 -24.76
C GLY A 291 2.99 16.59 -25.58
N GLY A 292 3.45 17.76 -25.93
CA GLY A 292 2.73 18.73 -26.76
C GLY A 292 2.50 18.25 -28.21
N ARG A 293 1.81 19.07 -29.03
CA ARG A 293 1.65 18.83 -30.45
C ARG A 293 3.02 18.85 -31.14
N GLY A 294 3.30 17.87 -32.00
CA GLY A 294 4.58 17.76 -32.73
C GLY A 294 5.72 17.13 -31.96
N ALA A 295 5.51 16.69 -30.69
CA ALA A 295 6.58 16.10 -29.85
C ALA A 295 6.96 14.65 -30.21
N GLY A 296 6.47 14.09 -31.31
CA GLY A 296 6.84 12.76 -31.78
C GLY A 296 6.07 11.59 -31.16
N LYS A 297 4.99 11.85 -30.39
CA LYS A 297 4.20 10.77 -29.74
C LYS A 297 3.70 9.72 -30.73
N SER A 298 3.06 10.16 -31.82
CA SER A 298 2.57 9.25 -32.88
C SER A 298 3.72 8.52 -33.54
N THR A 299 4.82 9.22 -33.83
CA THR A 299 6.06 8.64 -34.37
C THR A 299 6.56 7.47 -33.53
N PHE A 300 6.58 7.65 -32.21
CA PHE A 300 6.98 6.59 -31.26
C PHE A 300 6.07 5.36 -31.35
N VAL A 301 4.74 5.55 -31.36
CA VAL A 301 3.76 4.46 -31.43
C VAL A 301 3.85 3.71 -32.78
N GLU A 302 4.00 4.46 -33.88
CA GLU A 302 4.15 3.86 -35.23
C GLU A 302 5.47 3.09 -35.36
N SER A 303 6.55 3.57 -34.76
CA SER A 303 7.83 2.85 -34.75
C SER A 303 7.73 1.52 -34.03
N LEU A 304 6.98 1.46 -32.90
CA LEU A 304 6.70 0.20 -32.22
C LEU A 304 5.91 -0.76 -33.10
N ARG A 305 4.91 -0.29 -33.82
CA ARG A 305 4.12 -1.08 -34.76
C ARG A 305 4.99 -1.71 -35.86
N ILE A 306 5.87 -0.90 -36.44
CA ILE A 306 6.83 -1.36 -37.48
C ILE A 306 7.77 -2.41 -36.89
N ALA A 307 8.36 -2.15 -35.73
CA ALA A 307 9.28 -3.06 -35.07
C ALA A 307 8.63 -4.43 -34.71
N MET A 308 7.31 -4.43 -34.49
CA MET A 308 6.53 -5.65 -34.24
C MET A 308 6.00 -6.32 -35.51
N GLY A 309 6.37 -5.86 -36.70
CA GLY A 309 5.90 -6.42 -37.99
C GLY A 309 4.43 -6.17 -38.28
N ARG A 310 3.81 -5.15 -37.67
CA ARG A 310 2.38 -4.83 -37.79
C ARG A 310 2.11 -3.57 -38.63
N SER A 311 2.98 -3.24 -39.57
CA SER A 311 2.82 -2.08 -40.46
C SER A 311 1.58 -2.16 -41.35
N GLU A 312 1.09 -3.37 -41.65
CA GLU A 312 -0.08 -3.57 -42.48
C GLU A 312 -1.40 -3.17 -41.79
N GLU A 313 -1.44 -3.08 -40.47
CA GLU A 313 -2.64 -2.65 -39.73
C GLU A 313 -2.99 -1.16 -39.94
N LEU A 314 -2.13 -0.42 -40.61
CA LEU A 314 -2.33 1.00 -40.96
C LEU A 314 -3.15 1.20 -42.27
N VAL A 315 -3.63 0.15 -42.90
CA VAL A 315 -4.31 0.17 -44.23
C VAL A 315 -5.57 1.04 -44.24
N GLY A 316 -6.20 1.33 -43.11
CA GLY A 316 -7.38 2.23 -42.99
C GLY A 316 -7.07 3.72 -43.18
N LEU A 317 -5.80 4.13 -43.26
CA LEU A 317 -5.37 5.54 -43.34
C LEU A 317 -4.65 5.80 -44.68
N GLN A 318 -5.38 5.73 -45.80
CA GLN A 318 -4.79 5.88 -47.14
C GLN A 318 -4.00 7.19 -47.37
N SER A 319 -4.28 8.24 -46.61
CA SER A 319 -3.54 9.50 -46.67
C SER A 319 -2.15 9.44 -45.98
N ILE A 320 -1.93 8.41 -45.17
CA ILE A 320 -0.68 8.23 -44.42
C ILE A 320 0.31 7.30 -45.12
N LYS A 321 -0.12 6.57 -46.15
CA LYS A 321 0.71 5.57 -46.83
C LYS A 321 1.99 6.15 -47.47
N ARG A 322 1.92 7.36 -48.04
CA ARG A 322 3.09 8.05 -48.59
C ARG A 322 4.07 8.50 -47.53
N ASP A 323 3.53 8.95 -46.38
CA ASP A 323 4.35 9.37 -45.24
C ASP A 323 4.91 8.16 -44.50
N LEU A 324 4.24 7.00 -44.56
CA LEU A 324 4.65 5.76 -43.94
C LEU A 324 5.90 5.15 -44.61
N ASP A 325 5.93 5.10 -45.94
CA ASP A 325 7.09 4.58 -46.67
C ASP A 325 8.33 5.42 -46.42
N SER A 326 8.20 6.75 -46.46
CA SER A 326 9.26 7.69 -46.06
C SER A 326 9.66 7.58 -44.61
N PHE A 327 8.72 7.19 -43.72
CA PHE A 327 8.93 6.99 -42.31
C PHE A 327 9.64 5.65 -42.02
N ILE A 328 9.26 4.58 -42.74
CA ILE A 328 9.91 3.25 -42.65
C ILE A 328 11.38 3.37 -43.05
N ASP A 329 11.67 4.05 -44.18
CA ASP A 329 13.02 4.31 -44.64
C ASP A 329 13.84 5.13 -43.66
N GLY A 330 13.21 5.95 -42.82
CA GLY A 330 13.85 6.74 -41.76
C GLY A 330 14.08 6.03 -40.43
N VAL A 331 13.44 4.85 -40.24
CA VAL A 331 13.49 4.04 -38.99
C VAL A 331 14.43 2.85 -39.12
N THR A 332 14.67 2.35 -40.33
CA THR A 332 15.63 1.28 -40.62
C THR A 332 17.04 1.85 -40.78
#